data_4958088b9b5c575a29468c20ea936887
#
_entry.id   4958088b9b5c575a29468c20ea936887
#
_cell.length_a   1.000
_cell.length_b   1.000
_cell.length_c   1.000
_cell.angle_alpha   90.00
_cell.angle_beta   90.00
_cell.angle_gamma   90.00
#
_symmetry.space_group_name_H-M   'P 1'
#
loop_
_entity.id
_entity.type
_entity.pdbx_description
1 polymer ?
#
loop_
_entity_poly.entity_id
_entity_poly.type
_entity_poly.pdbx_seq_one_letter_code
_entity_poly.pdbx_strand_id
1 'polypeptide(L)'
;MKVKEESEKVGLKLNIRKTKIMSSSPITSWERDGETVETVADFIFLGSKITADGDCSHEIKRHLLLGRKVMTNLDNIFKSRDITLSTKVCLVKAMVFPVVMYGCESWTIKKAEQRRFDAFELWCWRRLLRVPWTAKRSNQSILKENSLECSLVRLMLKLKFQYSGHLMQRADSLEKTLMLGKIEGRREKKGMVEDEMVCWHHLINGHEFG
;
A
#
# COMPACT_ATOMS: atom_id res chain seq x y z
N MET A 1 10.06 -27.57 -16.48
CA MET A 1 9.80 -26.39 -15.62
C MET A 1 9.60 -25.15 -16.46
N LYS A 2 8.35 -24.74 -16.61
CA LYS A 2 7.89 -23.78 -17.63
C LYS A 2 8.63 -22.44 -17.67
N VAL A 3 9.00 -21.86 -16.50
CA VAL A 3 9.61 -20.51 -16.48
C VAL A 3 11.00 -20.47 -17.13
N LYS A 4 11.85 -21.48 -16.93
CA LYS A 4 13.18 -21.56 -17.57
C LYS A 4 13.04 -21.76 -19.08
N GLU A 5 12.23 -22.72 -19.48
CA GLU A 5 11.98 -23.04 -20.89
C GLU A 5 11.39 -21.84 -21.66
N GLU A 6 10.41 -21.16 -21.06
CA GLU A 6 9.80 -19.98 -21.69
C GLU A 6 10.75 -18.78 -21.73
N SER A 7 11.59 -18.60 -20.71
CA SER A 7 12.60 -17.52 -20.72
C SER A 7 13.71 -17.76 -21.74
N GLU A 8 14.15 -19.01 -21.92
CA GLU A 8 15.16 -19.38 -22.89
C GLU A 8 14.67 -19.19 -24.35
N LYS A 9 13.37 -19.42 -24.61
CA LYS A 9 12.76 -19.16 -25.93
C LYS A 9 12.89 -17.70 -26.38
N VAL A 10 12.91 -16.77 -25.44
CA VAL A 10 13.06 -15.32 -25.70
C VAL A 10 14.50 -14.82 -25.44
N GLY A 11 15.47 -15.73 -25.34
CA GLY A 11 16.88 -15.41 -25.16
C GLY A 11 17.29 -14.96 -23.75
N LEU A 12 16.41 -15.10 -22.75
CA LEU A 12 16.70 -14.77 -21.37
C LEU A 12 17.20 -15.98 -20.59
N LYS A 13 18.31 -15.84 -19.88
CA LYS A 13 18.85 -16.88 -18.98
C LYS A 13 18.49 -16.58 -17.54
N LEU A 14 17.90 -17.55 -16.84
CA LEU A 14 17.60 -17.45 -15.43
C LEU A 14 18.91 -17.40 -14.61
N ASN A 15 19.08 -16.36 -13.80
CA ASN A 15 20.21 -16.25 -12.91
C ASN A 15 19.88 -16.86 -11.55
N ILE A 16 20.36 -18.06 -11.28
CA ILE A 16 20.07 -18.84 -10.06
C ILE A 16 20.51 -18.09 -8.80
N ARG A 17 21.67 -17.43 -8.83
CA ARG A 17 22.18 -16.67 -7.67
C ARG A 17 21.30 -15.47 -7.29
N LYS A 18 20.60 -14.88 -8.27
CA LYS A 18 19.64 -13.78 -8.04
C LYS A 18 18.21 -14.27 -7.81
N THR A 19 17.96 -15.54 -8.11
CA THR A 19 16.64 -16.15 -7.88
C THR A 19 16.52 -16.51 -6.41
N LYS A 20 15.41 -16.13 -5.81
CA LYS A 20 15.10 -16.43 -4.40
C LYS A 20 13.75 -17.08 -4.31
N ILE A 21 13.58 -17.95 -3.34
CA ILE A 21 12.31 -18.61 -3.07
C ILE A 21 11.80 -18.12 -1.73
N MET A 22 10.55 -17.74 -1.71
CA MET A 22 9.81 -17.41 -0.50
C MET A 22 8.60 -18.32 -0.39
N SER A 23 8.40 -18.93 0.75
CA SER A 23 7.28 -19.83 1.02
C SER A 23 6.66 -19.53 2.37
N SER A 24 5.35 -19.68 2.46
CA SER A 24 4.60 -19.63 3.73
C SER A 24 4.80 -20.89 4.60
N SER A 25 5.32 -21.97 4.00
CA SER A 25 5.65 -23.22 4.70
C SER A 25 7.17 -23.37 4.81
N PRO A 26 7.70 -23.98 5.88
CA PRO A 26 9.13 -24.21 6.00
C PRO A 26 9.60 -25.14 4.89
N ILE A 27 10.45 -24.63 3.99
CA ILE A 27 11.15 -25.39 2.97
C ILE A 27 12.59 -25.55 3.44
N THR A 28 13.06 -26.79 3.59
CA THR A 28 14.40 -27.09 4.11
C THR A 28 15.50 -26.83 3.08
N SER A 29 15.26 -27.15 1.80
CA SER A 29 16.17 -26.85 0.70
C SER A 29 15.44 -26.92 -0.63
N TRP A 30 15.88 -26.14 -1.59
CA TRP A 30 15.42 -26.24 -2.96
C TRP A 30 16.64 -26.22 -3.86
N GLU A 31 16.83 -27.33 -4.58
CA GLU A 31 17.92 -27.50 -5.54
C GLU A 31 17.39 -27.37 -6.96
N ARG A 32 18.17 -26.75 -7.80
CA ARG A 32 17.87 -26.60 -9.22
C ARG A 32 19.15 -26.69 -10.04
N ASP A 33 19.13 -27.58 -11.02
CA ASP A 33 20.27 -27.84 -11.92
C ASP A 33 21.60 -28.14 -11.15
N GLY A 34 21.51 -28.74 -9.94
CA GLY A 34 22.65 -28.98 -9.04
C GLY A 34 23.09 -27.78 -8.22
N GLU A 35 22.39 -26.64 -8.31
CA GLU A 35 22.65 -25.45 -7.49
C GLU A 35 21.52 -25.23 -6.49
N THR A 36 21.87 -24.91 -5.23
CA THR A 36 20.89 -24.60 -4.19
C THR A 36 20.36 -23.19 -4.37
N VAL A 37 19.04 -23.04 -4.43
CA VAL A 37 18.37 -21.72 -4.49
C VAL A 37 18.15 -21.21 -3.07
N GLU A 38 18.51 -19.94 -2.83
CA GLU A 38 18.39 -19.30 -1.53
C GLU A 38 16.92 -19.14 -1.13
N THR A 39 16.57 -19.63 0.06
CA THR A 39 15.25 -19.43 0.66
C THR A 39 15.28 -18.21 1.57
N VAL A 40 14.33 -17.28 1.39
CA VAL A 40 14.27 -16.02 2.14
C VAL A 40 12.92 -15.86 2.83
N ALA A 41 12.94 -15.24 4.01
CA ALA A 41 11.73 -14.90 4.76
C ALA A 41 11.09 -13.59 4.28
N ASP A 42 11.89 -12.71 3.70
CA ASP A 42 11.43 -11.46 3.12
C ASP A 42 12.22 -11.10 1.85
N PHE A 43 11.62 -10.30 1.00
CA PHE A 43 12.22 -9.87 -0.26
C PHE A 43 11.75 -8.46 -0.64
N ILE A 44 12.66 -7.64 -1.18
CA ILE A 44 12.31 -6.33 -1.70
C ILE A 44 12.08 -6.46 -3.20
N PHE A 45 10.84 -6.29 -3.62
CA PHE A 45 10.42 -6.33 -5.02
C PHE A 45 9.90 -4.96 -5.45
N LEU A 46 10.51 -4.38 -6.48
CA LEU A 46 10.16 -3.04 -6.99
C LEU A 46 10.03 -1.97 -5.88
N GLY A 47 10.91 -2.03 -4.90
CA GLY A 47 10.90 -1.07 -3.78
C GLY A 47 9.91 -1.38 -2.66
N SER A 48 9.09 -2.42 -2.78
CA SER A 48 8.17 -2.87 -1.73
C SER A 48 8.69 -4.15 -1.05
N LYS A 49 8.65 -4.18 0.28
CA LYS A 49 9.07 -5.34 1.07
C LYS A 49 7.91 -6.32 1.21
N ILE A 50 8.10 -7.53 0.69
CA ILE A 50 7.17 -8.64 0.79
C ILE A 50 7.71 -9.63 1.82
N THR A 51 6.85 -10.14 2.70
CA THR A 51 7.18 -11.12 3.74
C THR A 51 6.43 -12.42 3.52
N ALA A 52 7.01 -13.55 3.93
CA ALA A 52 6.42 -14.88 3.74
C ALA A 52 5.11 -15.08 4.52
N ASP A 53 4.93 -14.36 5.63
CA ASP A 53 3.72 -14.36 6.47
C ASP A 53 2.64 -13.38 5.96
N GLY A 54 2.94 -12.57 4.93
CA GLY A 54 2.04 -11.56 4.40
C GLY A 54 1.81 -10.36 5.32
N ASP A 55 2.59 -10.18 6.41
CA ASP A 55 2.46 -9.02 7.30
C ASP A 55 3.11 -7.78 6.71
N CYS A 56 2.30 -6.78 6.41
CA CYS A 56 2.74 -5.52 5.84
C CYS A 56 3.15 -4.46 6.89
N SER A 57 3.09 -4.77 8.18
CA SER A 57 3.36 -3.79 9.26
C SER A 57 4.76 -3.19 9.19
N HIS A 58 5.76 -3.98 8.82
CA HIS A 58 7.14 -3.51 8.63
C HIS A 58 7.27 -2.57 7.45
N GLU A 59 6.62 -2.90 6.35
CA GLU A 59 6.61 -2.07 5.15
C GLU A 59 5.89 -0.74 5.39
N ILE A 60 4.73 -0.76 6.03
CA ILE A 60 4.00 0.43 6.44
C ILE A 60 4.88 1.35 7.30
N LYS A 61 5.55 0.81 8.32
CA LYS A 61 6.48 1.59 9.16
C LYS A 61 7.60 2.21 8.33
N ARG A 62 8.18 1.47 7.39
CA ARG A 62 9.23 1.96 6.50
C ARG A 62 8.74 3.13 5.66
N HIS A 63 7.56 3.03 5.05
CA HIS A 63 6.97 4.10 4.24
C HIS A 63 6.60 5.33 5.06
N LEU A 64 6.10 5.17 6.28
CA LEU A 64 5.87 6.29 7.20
C LEU A 64 7.18 7.02 7.56
N LEU A 65 8.28 6.29 7.75
CA LEU A 65 9.61 6.89 7.98
C LEU A 65 10.11 7.64 6.75
N LEU A 66 9.95 7.08 5.55
CA LEU A 66 10.29 7.76 4.29
C LEU A 66 9.47 9.03 4.11
N GLY A 67 8.16 8.98 4.36
CA GLY A 67 7.29 10.16 4.33
C GLY A 67 7.72 11.26 5.32
N ARG A 68 8.13 10.86 6.54
CA ARG A 68 8.71 11.82 7.50
C ARG A 68 10.00 12.48 7.00
N LYS A 69 10.88 11.70 6.34
CA LYS A 69 12.11 12.23 5.75
C LYS A 69 11.79 13.25 4.65
N VAL A 70 10.87 12.93 3.75
CA VAL A 70 10.43 13.88 2.70
C VAL A 70 9.83 15.14 3.32
N MET A 71 8.95 15.00 4.31
CA MET A 71 8.35 16.13 5.01
C MET A 71 9.41 17.03 5.69
N THR A 72 10.48 16.42 6.20
CA THR A 72 11.59 17.16 6.82
C THR A 72 12.43 17.88 5.76
N ASN A 73 12.67 17.28 4.61
CA ASN A 73 13.40 17.91 3.50
C ASN A 73 12.65 19.15 2.94
N LEU A 74 11.32 19.15 3.03
CA LEU A 74 10.48 20.28 2.61
C LEU A 74 10.33 21.37 3.69
N ASP A 75 10.98 21.25 4.83
CA ASP A 75 10.81 22.13 5.98
C ASP A 75 11.10 23.60 5.64
N ASN A 76 12.11 23.88 4.82
CA ASN A 76 12.43 25.24 4.37
C ASN A 76 11.28 25.86 3.57
N ILE A 77 10.63 25.08 2.71
CA ILE A 77 9.47 25.52 1.93
C ILE A 77 8.29 25.80 2.86
N PHE A 78 8.05 24.92 3.83
CA PHE A 78 6.96 25.10 4.79
C PHE A 78 7.20 26.29 5.74
N LYS A 79 8.46 26.68 5.98
CA LYS A 79 8.82 27.86 6.77
C LYS A 79 8.68 29.16 6.01
N SER A 80 8.75 29.17 4.68
CA SER A 80 8.58 30.39 3.87
C SER A 80 7.22 31.05 4.14
N ARG A 81 7.22 32.39 4.24
CA ARG A 81 6.00 33.21 4.37
C ARG A 81 5.38 33.53 3.03
N ASP A 82 6.16 33.47 1.94
CA ASP A 82 5.75 33.84 0.59
C ASP A 82 4.87 32.75 -0.05
N ILE A 83 4.88 31.53 0.51
CA ILE A 83 4.12 30.41 0.01
C ILE A 83 2.81 30.29 0.79
N THR A 84 1.68 30.30 0.08
CA THR A 84 0.36 30.19 0.69
C THR A 84 0.14 28.84 1.36
N LEU A 85 -0.75 28.81 2.35
CA LEU A 85 -1.11 27.56 3.04
C LEU A 85 -1.68 26.51 2.06
N SER A 86 -2.50 26.93 1.13
CA SER A 86 -3.08 26.05 0.09
C SER A 86 -1.99 25.37 -0.72
N THR A 87 -0.99 26.12 -1.19
CA THR A 87 0.14 25.56 -1.94
C THR A 87 0.94 24.55 -1.09
N LYS A 88 1.17 24.86 0.20
CA LYS A 88 1.85 23.94 1.12
C LYS A 88 1.06 22.63 1.31
N VAL A 89 -0.25 22.71 1.43
CA VAL A 89 -1.14 21.53 1.50
C VAL A 89 -1.04 20.70 0.21
N CYS A 90 -1.07 21.35 -0.96
CA CYS A 90 -0.88 20.67 -2.24
C CYS A 90 0.47 19.96 -2.32
N LEU A 91 1.54 20.58 -1.84
CA LEU A 91 2.88 19.96 -1.81
C LEU A 91 2.92 18.71 -0.91
N VAL A 92 2.29 18.74 0.26
CA VAL A 92 2.20 17.54 1.12
C VAL A 92 1.45 16.42 0.40
N LYS A 93 0.31 16.73 -0.22
CA LYS A 93 -0.49 15.75 -0.97
C LYS A 93 0.24 15.21 -2.20
N ALA A 94 1.03 16.02 -2.89
CA ALA A 94 1.71 15.62 -4.12
C ALA A 94 3.07 14.93 -3.89
N MET A 95 3.77 15.26 -2.81
CA MET A 95 5.15 14.78 -2.60
C MET A 95 5.28 13.82 -1.42
N VAL A 96 4.52 14.03 -0.34
CA VAL A 96 4.66 13.20 0.87
C VAL A 96 3.73 12.00 0.82
N PHE A 97 2.46 12.21 0.50
CA PHE A 97 1.46 11.13 0.49
C PHE A 97 1.77 10.02 -0.51
N PRO A 98 2.20 10.28 -1.76
CA PRO A 98 2.55 9.20 -2.70
C PRO A 98 3.69 8.31 -2.20
N VAL A 99 4.67 8.88 -1.50
CA VAL A 99 5.76 8.10 -0.89
C VAL A 99 5.24 7.17 0.20
N VAL A 100 4.28 7.65 1.00
CA VAL A 100 3.67 6.85 2.07
C VAL A 100 2.74 5.77 1.53
N MET A 101 2.02 6.07 0.44
CA MET A 101 1.03 5.17 -0.16
C MET A 101 1.61 4.20 -1.20
N TYR A 102 2.89 4.30 -1.53
CA TYR A 102 3.51 3.46 -2.54
C TYR A 102 3.35 1.97 -2.21
N GLY A 103 2.74 1.20 -3.12
CA GLY A 103 2.48 -0.22 -2.96
C GLY A 103 1.33 -0.57 -1.99
N CYS A 104 0.55 0.43 -1.56
CA CYS A 104 -0.52 0.23 -0.57
C CYS A 104 -1.66 -0.66 -1.08
N GLU A 105 -1.75 -0.90 -2.37
CA GLU A 105 -2.76 -1.75 -2.99
C GLU A 105 -2.70 -3.18 -2.45
N SER A 106 -1.48 -3.67 -2.18
CA SER A 106 -1.23 -5.02 -1.65
C SER A 106 -1.35 -5.11 -0.12
N TRP A 107 -1.43 -4.00 0.61
CA TRP A 107 -1.38 -4.04 2.07
C TRP A 107 -2.70 -4.45 2.71
N THR A 108 -2.63 -5.33 3.71
CA THR A 108 -3.74 -5.60 4.61
C THR A 108 -3.68 -4.63 5.79
N ILE A 109 -4.52 -3.59 5.75
CA ILE A 109 -4.50 -2.51 6.76
C ILE A 109 -5.34 -2.93 7.96
N LYS A 110 -4.68 -3.26 9.07
CA LYS A 110 -5.32 -3.54 10.36
C LYS A 110 -5.65 -2.21 11.10
N LYS A 111 -6.51 -2.24 12.11
CA LYS A 111 -6.84 -1.05 12.92
C LYS A 111 -5.61 -0.37 13.55
N ALA A 112 -4.58 -1.15 13.88
CA ALA A 112 -3.34 -0.60 14.44
C ALA A 112 -2.57 0.23 13.40
N GLU A 113 -2.49 -0.23 12.16
CA GLU A 113 -1.87 0.50 11.06
C GLU A 113 -2.66 1.74 10.69
N GLN A 114 -3.99 1.67 10.68
CA GLN A 114 -4.86 2.83 10.47
C GLN A 114 -4.55 3.95 11.46
N ARG A 115 -4.45 3.63 12.75
CA ARG A 115 -4.07 4.61 13.78
C ARG A 115 -2.69 5.23 13.54
N ARG A 116 -1.75 4.48 12.96
CA ARG A 116 -0.42 5.00 12.59
C ARG A 116 -0.49 6.00 11.44
N PHE A 117 -1.33 5.74 10.45
CA PHE A 117 -1.57 6.67 9.34
C PHE A 117 -2.25 7.94 9.83
N ASP A 118 -3.26 7.84 10.67
CA ASP A 118 -3.95 8.99 11.27
C ASP A 118 -2.98 9.85 12.10
N ALA A 119 -2.13 9.21 12.90
CA ALA A 119 -1.10 9.90 13.68
C ALA A 119 -0.04 10.56 12.81
N PHE A 120 0.36 9.91 11.69
CA PHE A 120 1.30 10.48 10.74
C PHE A 120 0.70 11.68 10.02
N GLU A 121 -0.53 11.57 9.54
CA GLU A 121 -1.25 12.65 8.87
C GLU A 121 -1.38 13.86 9.78
N LEU A 122 -1.81 13.66 11.02
CA LEU A 122 -1.90 14.70 12.01
C LEU A 122 -0.54 15.36 12.31
N TRP A 123 0.53 14.56 12.35
CA TRP A 123 1.89 15.08 12.51
C TRP A 123 2.30 15.96 11.33
N CYS A 124 1.98 15.59 10.09
CA CYS A 124 2.23 16.41 8.91
C CYS A 124 1.52 17.76 9.01
N TRP A 125 0.24 17.77 9.36
CA TRP A 125 -0.55 19.00 9.48
C TRP A 125 -0.08 19.89 10.62
N ARG A 126 0.23 19.34 11.79
CA ARG A 126 0.82 20.11 12.90
C ARG A 126 2.13 20.78 12.51
N ARG A 127 2.99 20.06 11.80
CA ARG A 127 4.26 20.60 11.31
C ARG A 127 4.05 21.72 10.28
N LEU A 128 3.14 21.53 9.34
CA LEU A 128 2.79 22.51 8.32
C LEU A 128 2.21 23.80 8.94
N LEU A 129 1.29 23.68 9.89
CA LEU A 129 0.69 24.80 10.62
C LEU A 129 1.58 25.38 11.71
N ARG A 130 2.75 24.79 11.96
CA ARG A 130 3.67 25.17 13.05
C ARG A 130 3.03 25.15 14.43
N VAL A 131 2.10 24.21 14.64
CA VAL A 131 1.44 24.02 15.93
C VAL A 131 2.33 23.12 16.79
N PRO A 132 2.98 23.65 17.85
CA PRO A 132 3.79 22.83 18.72
C PRO A 132 2.93 21.79 19.42
N TRP A 133 3.55 20.67 19.78
CA TRP A 133 2.85 19.59 20.47
C TRP A 133 2.23 20.03 21.80
N THR A 134 2.86 21.02 22.44
CA THR A 134 2.40 21.62 23.71
C THR A 134 1.19 22.54 23.57
N ALA A 135 0.84 22.96 22.35
CA ALA A 135 -0.35 23.77 22.13
C ALA A 135 -1.62 22.95 22.40
N LYS A 136 -2.50 23.50 23.24
CA LYS A 136 -3.80 22.88 23.59
C LYS A 136 -4.84 22.95 22.45
N ARG A 137 -4.41 22.74 21.19
CA ARG A 137 -5.31 22.67 20.04
C ARG A 137 -5.77 21.24 19.80
N SER A 138 -7.08 21.06 19.64
CA SER A 138 -7.66 19.75 19.36
C SER A 138 -7.25 19.24 17.98
N ASN A 139 -7.15 17.93 17.84
CA ASN A 139 -6.84 17.29 16.54
C ASN A 139 -7.91 17.62 15.49
N GLN A 140 -9.18 17.69 15.91
CA GLN A 140 -10.29 18.06 15.03
C GLN A 140 -10.18 19.48 14.50
N SER A 141 -9.72 20.46 15.31
CA SER A 141 -9.54 21.84 14.85
C SER A 141 -8.44 21.94 13.79
N ILE A 142 -7.36 21.14 13.94
CA ILE A 142 -6.26 21.09 12.98
C ILE A 142 -6.70 20.47 11.65
N LEU A 143 -7.48 19.42 11.70
CA LEU A 143 -8.01 18.77 10.51
C LEU A 143 -9.00 19.66 9.75
N LYS A 144 -9.89 20.35 10.46
CA LYS A 144 -10.85 21.29 9.85
C LYS A 144 -10.19 22.47 9.14
N GLU A 145 -9.15 23.04 9.74
CA GLU A 145 -8.43 24.20 9.18
C GLU A 145 -7.79 23.91 7.81
N ASN A 146 -7.42 22.67 7.58
CA ASN A 146 -6.80 22.26 6.31
C ASN A 146 -7.82 21.85 5.24
N SER A 147 -9.11 22.02 5.47
CA SER A 147 -10.21 21.68 4.52
C SER A 147 -10.04 20.28 3.92
N LEU A 148 -9.71 19.31 4.77
CA LEU A 148 -9.34 17.99 4.30
C LEU A 148 -10.57 17.12 4.07
N GLU A 149 -11.11 17.20 2.88
CA GLU A 149 -12.16 16.29 2.40
C GLU A 149 -11.68 14.84 2.31
N CYS A 150 -10.36 14.61 2.23
CA CYS A 150 -9.80 13.27 2.10
C CYS A 150 -8.67 13.02 3.10
N SER A 151 -8.87 12.11 4.05
CA SER A 151 -7.80 11.58 4.88
C SER A 151 -6.86 10.68 4.08
N LEU A 152 -5.62 10.52 4.54
CA LEU A 152 -4.62 9.62 3.94
C LEU A 152 -5.17 8.19 3.78
N VAL A 153 -5.88 7.69 4.80
CA VAL A 153 -6.51 6.36 4.77
C VAL A 153 -7.57 6.27 3.68
N ARG A 154 -8.40 7.30 3.49
CA ARG A 154 -9.40 7.32 2.40
C ARG A 154 -8.73 7.31 1.03
N LEU A 155 -7.65 8.05 0.83
CA LEU A 155 -6.88 8.01 -0.42
C LEU A 155 -6.31 6.62 -0.69
N MET A 156 -5.77 5.95 0.32
CA MET A 156 -5.27 4.58 0.19
C MET A 156 -6.40 3.60 -0.17
N LEU A 157 -7.55 3.70 0.48
CA LEU A 157 -8.73 2.88 0.15
C LEU A 157 -9.18 3.13 -1.29
N LYS A 158 -9.22 4.40 -1.73
CA LYS A 158 -9.55 4.74 -3.12
C LYS A 158 -8.60 4.06 -4.12
N LEU A 159 -7.28 4.10 -3.88
CA LEU A 159 -6.30 3.42 -4.73
C LEU A 159 -6.51 1.91 -4.77
N LYS A 160 -6.77 1.29 -3.61
CA LYS A 160 -7.09 -0.14 -3.52
C LYS A 160 -8.35 -0.49 -4.32
N PHE A 161 -9.40 0.31 -4.22
CA PHE A 161 -10.64 0.10 -4.97
C PHE A 161 -10.41 0.25 -6.47
N GLN A 162 -9.66 1.26 -6.90
CA GLN A 162 -9.32 1.45 -8.31
C GLN A 162 -8.54 0.24 -8.84
N TYR A 163 -7.54 -0.22 -8.12
CA TYR A 163 -6.78 -1.41 -8.48
C TYR A 163 -7.67 -2.66 -8.58
N SER A 164 -8.49 -2.90 -7.56
CA SER A 164 -9.43 -4.04 -7.57
C SER A 164 -10.45 -3.94 -8.72
N GLY A 165 -10.95 -2.74 -9.02
CA GLY A 165 -11.84 -2.51 -10.16
C GLY A 165 -11.18 -2.88 -11.49
N HIS A 166 -9.94 -2.44 -11.73
CA HIS A 166 -9.17 -2.80 -12.93
C HIS A 166 -8.90 -4.31 -13.00
N LEU A 167 -8.62 -4.94 -11.87
CA LEU A 167 -8.39 -6.36 -11.79
C LEU A 167 -9.65 -7.16 -12.18
N MET A 168 -10.81 -6.73 -11.69
CA MET A 168 -12.09 -7.40 -11.98
C MET A 168 -12.54 -7.26 -13.43
N GLN A 169 -12.10 -6.23 -14.14
CA GLN A 169 -12.39 -6.05 -15.58
C GLN A 169 -11.63 -7.03 -16.47
N ARG A 170 -10.50 -7.60 -16.00
CA ARG A 170 -9.75 -8.60 -16.77
C ARG A 170 -10.47 -9.93 -16.75
N ALA A 171 -10.70 -10.52 -17.93
CA ALA A 171 -11.46 -11.78 -18.07
C ALA A 171 -10.74 -12.97 -17.41
N ASP A 172 -9.44 -13.12 -17.68
CA ASP A 172 -8.65 -14.29 -17.29
C ASP A 172 -7.37 -13.87 -16.53
N SER A 173 -7.54 -13.33 -15.33
CA SER A 173 -6.39 -13.06 -14.48
C SER A 173 -6.31 -14.07 -13.34
N LEU A 174 -5.09 -14.57 -13.09
CA LEU A 174 -4.81 -15.46 -11.96
C LEU A 174 -5.17 -14.79 -10.63
N GLU A 175 -4.91 -13.50 -10.53
CA GLU A 175 -5.20 -12.68 -9.35
C GLU A 175 -6.70 -12.63 -9.06
N LYS A 176 -7.53 -12.45 -10.11
CA LYS A 176 -8.99 -12.48 -9.98
C LYS A 176 -9.48 -13.86 -9.51
N THR A 177 -8.93 -14.92 -10.07
CA THR A 177 -9.25 -16.29 -9.67
C THR A 177 -8.89 -16.54 -8.19
N LEU A 178 -7.72 -16.07 -7.75
CA LEU A 178 -7.28 -16.17 -6.36
C LEU A 178 -8.14 -15.34 -5.41
N MET A 179 -8.49 -14.10 -5.79
CA MET A 179 -9.31 -13.22 -4.96
C MET A 179 -10.76 -13.72 -4.82
N LEU A 180 -11.34 -14.27 -5.90
CA LEU A 180 -12.68 -14.82 -5.88
C LEU A 180 -12.75 -16.24 -5.28
N GLY A 181 -11.60 -16.82 -4.91
CA GLY A 181 -11.54 -18.14 -4.31
C GLY A 181 -11.95 -19.28 -5.25
N LYS A 182 -12.01 -19.04 -6.56
CA LYS A 182 -12.28 -20.08 -7.58
C LYS A 182 -11.05 -20.95 -7.82
N ILE A 183 -10.60 -21.65 -6.78
CA ILE A 183 -9.64 -22.72 -6.93
C ILE A 183 -10.46 -23.99 -7.18
N GLU A 184 -10.24 -24.67 -8.30
CA GLU A 184 -10.87 -25.94 -8.61
C GLU A 184 -10.75 -26.88 -7.40
N GLY A 185 -11.87 -27.37 -6.89
CA GLY A 185 -11.95 -28.31 -5.77
C GLY A 185 -12.51 -27.77 -4.46
N ARG A 186 -12.79 -26.49 -4.29
CA ARG A 186 -13.42 -25.95 -3.08
C ARG A 186 -14.87 -25.56 -3.36
N ARG A 187 -15.82 -26.28 -2.76
CA ARG A 187 -17.26 -25.94 -2.80
C ARG A 187 -17.46 -24.49 -2.39
N GLU A 188 -18.09 -23.71 -3.25
CA GLU A 188 -18.47 -22.32 -3.01
C GLU A 188 -19.33 -22.23 -1.75
N LYS A 189 -18.89 -21.47 -0.76
CA LYS A 189 -19.80 -20.87 0.21
C LYS A 189 -20.48 -19.68 -0.50
N LYS A 190 -21.61 -19.98 -1.16
CA LYS A 190 -22.51 -18.99 -1.75
C LYS A 190 -22.99 -18.09 -0.61
N GLY A 191 -22.67 -16.80 -0.67
CA GLY A 191 -23.23 -15.79 0.23
C GLY A 191 -22.27 -14.70 0.72
N MET A 192 -20.96 -15.01 0.87
CA MET A 192 -20.04 -14.04 1.50
C MET A 192 -19.41 -13.03 0.52
N VAL A 193 -19.40 -13.36 -0.78
CA VAL A 193 -18.77 -12.51 -1.81
C VAL A 193 -19.77 -11.51 -2.40
N GLU A 194 -21.05 -11.84 -2.43
CA GLU A 194 -22.11 -10.93 -2.92
C GLU A 194 -22.39 -9.80 -1.89
N ASP A 195 -22.41 -10.11 -0.61
CA ASP A 195 -22.62 -9.10 0.44
C ASP A 195 -21.45 -8.13 0.56
N GLU A 196 -20.21 -8.59 0.38
CA GLU A 196 -19.05 -7.69 0.30
C GLU A 196 -19.08 -6.85 -0.98
N MET A 197 -19.45 -7.41 -2.13
CA MET A 197 -19.56 -6.66 -3.40
C MET A 197 -20.69 -5.63 -3.39
N VAL A 198 -21.82 -5.92 -2.78
CA VAL A 198 -22.94 -4.97 -2.61
C VAL A 198 -22.53 -3.84 -1.67
N CYS A 199 -21.85 -4.14 -0.59
CA CYS A 199 -21.27 -3.13 0.31
C CYS A 199 -20.22 -2.26 -0.43
N TRP A 200 -19.46 -2.85 -1.35
CA TRP A 200 -18.51 -2.18 -2.22
C TRP A 200 -19.17 -1.23 -3.22
N HIS A 201 -20.28 -1.65 -3.84
CA HIS A 201 -21.04 -0.84 -4.78
C HIS A 201 -21.70 0.37 -4.10
N HIS A 202 -22.21 0.21 -2.89
CA HIS A 202 -22.79 1.30 -2.10
C HIS A 202 -21.71 2.30 -1.62
N LEU A 203 -20.49 1.85 -1.31
CA LEU A 203 -19.37 2.74 -0.94
C LEU A 203 -18.81 3.55 -2.12
N ILE A 204 -18.89 3.01 -3.35
CA ILE A 204 -18.43 3.68 -4.56
C ILE A 204 -19.48 4.66 -5.07
N ASN A 205 -20.75 4.28 -5.05
CA ASN A 205 -21.86 5.07 -5.63
C ASN A 205 -22.61 5.92 -4.60
N GLY A 206 -22.39 5.73 -3.31
CA GLY A 206 -23.07 6.46 -2.23
C GLY A 206 -22.50 7.83 -1.88
N HIS A 207 -21.54 8.37 -2.63
CA HIS A 207 -21.00 9.72 -2.49
C HIS A 207 -21.08 10.51 -3.78
N GLU A 208 -22.25 10.55 -4.41
CA GLU A 208 -22.70 11.73 -5.16
C GLU A 208 -23.46 12.61 -4.16
N PHE A 209 -22.82 13.67 -3.80
CA PHE A 209 -23.22 14.97 -3.31
C PHE A 209 -24.71 15.18 -2.92
N GLY A 210 -24.93 15.32 -1.61
CA GLY A 210 -25.92 16.17 -1.01
C GLY A 210 -25.18 17.26 -0.22
#